data_51420af68e3f65cc36eb24b2fec3b2e6
#
_entry.id   51420af68e3f65cc36eb24b2fec3b2e6
#
_cell.length_a   1.000
_cell.length_b   1.000
_cell.length_c   1.000
_cell.angle_alpha   90.00
_cell.angle_beta   90.00
_cell.angle_gamma   90.00
#
_symmetry.space_group_name_H-M   'P 1'
#
loop_
_entity.id
_entity.type
_entity.pdbx_description
1 polymer ?
#
loop_
_entity_poly.entity_id
_entity_poly.type
_entity_poly.pdbx_seq_one_letter_code
_entity_poly.pdbx_strand_id
1 'polypeptide(L)'
;MKIDPKILYGNWKEGYALDTHTISSIYSGEDCFGHPQFDTTYSEIGNYLKNIKYRGEYQLVPIIVDVAKEFIVNNWKIFNDIDLILAVPPSKKREIQPLFLIVEQLGEALKKTYCLDYFEKLDDFEIKNLSFEEKEKINSSDIFKRNRTLKSEVNILLIDDLYDSGTTLKLICDELRKEEKVKDIYILTITKTRKG
;
A
#
# COMPACT_ATOMS: atom_id res chain seq x y z
N MET A 1 9.99 17.17 -3.24
CA MET A 1 8.50 17.15 -3.13
C MET A 1 8.11 17.35 -1.68
N LYS A 2 7.11 18.20 -1.41
CA LYS A 2 6.55 18.36 -0.06
C LYS A 2 5.41 17.33 0.10
N ILE A 3 5.44 16.58 1.19
CA ILE A 3 4.39 15.62 1.57
C ILE A 3 3.74 16.04 2.89
N ASP A 4 2.54 15.53 3.15
CA ASP A 4 1.80 15.71 4.41
C ASP A 4 1.43 14.35 5.00
N PRO A 5 2.38 13.68 5.71
CA PRO A 5 2.19 12.33 6.19
C PRO A 5 1.00 12.18 7.13
N LYS A 6 0.23 11.12 6.96
CA LYS A 6 -0.95 10.81 7.76
C LYS A 6 -0.73 9.52 8.54
N ILE A 7 -1.02 9.53 9.84
CA ILE A 7 -0.97 8.33 10.68
C ILE A 7 -2.08 7.37 10.25
N LEU A 8 -1.76 6.09 10.18
CA LEU A 8 -2.69 5.01 9.91
C LEU A 8 -2.83 4.13 11.14
N TYR A 9 -4.05 3.94 11.59
CA TYR A 9 -4.36 3.13 12.78
C TYR A 9 -4.89 1.75 12.38
N GLY A 10 -4.39 0.71 13.05
CA GLY A 10 -4.80 -0.68 12.81
C GLY A 10 -4.10 -1.66 13.74
N ASN A 11 -4.07 -2.93 13.35
CA ASN A 11 -3.43 -4.02 14.08
C ASN A 11 -1.93 -4.17 13.76
N TRP A 12 -1.24 -3.07 13.58
CA TRP A 12 0.20 -2.94 13.36
C TRP A 12 0.82 -2.02 14.41
N LYS A 13 2.15 -2.00 14.50
CA LYS A 13 2.85 -1.18 15.49
C LYS A 13 2.75 0.31 15.18
N GLU A 14 3.10 0.68 13.96
CA GLU A 14 3.01 2.04 13.45
C GLU A 14 2.70 2.02 11.96
N GLY A 15 2.00 3.04 11.47
CA GLY A 15 1.67 3.13 10.05
C GLY A 15 1.50 4.57 9.58
N TYR A 16 1.94 4.82 8.33
CA TYR A 16 1.82 6.13 7.69
C TYR A 16 1.42 6.00 6.23
N ALA A 17 0.63 6.96 5.76
CA ALA A 17 0.56 7.31 4.34
C ALA A 17 1.44 8.53 4.11
N LEU A 18 2.19 8.56 3.01
CA LEU A 18 3.06 9.70 2.69
C LEU A 18 2.25 10.97 2.44
N ASP A 19 1.05 10.83 1.85
CA ASP A 19 0.14 11.96 1.61
C ASP A 19 -1.29 11.45 1.35
N THR A 20 -2.24 12.38 1.18
CA THR A 20 -3.55 12.09 0.61
C THR A 20 -3.44 11.86 -0.91
N HIS A 21 -4.29 10.99 -1.47
CA HIS A 21 -4.30 10.74 -2.92
C HIS A 21 -4.85 11.92 -3.72
N THR A 22 -5.93 12.52 -3.19
CA THR A 22 -6.61 13.66 -3.81
C THR A 22 -6.74 14.80 -2.81
N ILE A 23 -6.55 16.03 -3.30
CA ILE A 23 -6.76 17.26 -2.52
C ILE A 23 -8.25 17.64 -2.56
N SER A 24 -8.87 17.58 -3.74
CA SER A 24 -10.28 17.88 -3.95
C SER A 24 -10.87 17.02 -5.05
N SER A 25 -12.20 16.87 -5.00
CA SER A 25 -12.98 16.26 -6.09
C SER A 25 -14.35 16.95 -6.08
N ILE A 26 -14.62 17.72 -7.11
CA ILE A 26 -15.82 18.55 -7.25
C ILE A 26 -16.66 17.96 -8.37
N TYR A 27 -17.94 17.75 -8.12
CA TYR A 27 -18.87 17.29 -9.15
C TYR A 27 -18.96 18.35 -10.26
N SER A 28 -18.73 17.94 -11.51
CA SER A 28 -18.68 18.80 -12.69
C SER A 28 -19.81 18.52 -13.70
N GLY A 29 -20.76 17.65 -13.35
CA GLY A 29 -21.88 17.29 -14.23
C GLY A 29 -21.92 15.80 -14.55
N GLU A 30 -22.61 15.45 -15.63
CA GLU A 30 -22.72 14.08 -16.14
C GLU A 30 -22.19 14.00 -17.56
N ASP A 31 -21.68 12.83 -17.95
CA ASP A 31 -21.34 12.55 -19.33
C ASP A 31 -22.59 12.27 -20.17
N CYS A 32 -22.42 12.02 -21.46
CA CYS A 32 -23.52 11.73 -22.39
C CYS A 32 -24.29 10.43 -22.08
N PHE A 33 -23.81 9.60 -21.15
CA PHE A 33 -24.44 8.36 -20.68
C PHE A 33 -25.07 8.51 -19.28
N GLY A 34 -25.02 9.71 -18.68
CA GLY A 34 -25.56 9.97 -17.33
C GLY A 34 -24.60 9.56 -16.20
N HIS A 35 -23.33 9.31 -16.48
CA HIS A 35 -22.35 9.01 -15.43
C HIS A 35 -21.81 10.31 -14.83
N PRO A 36 -21.77 10.40 -13.48
CA PRO A 36 -21.26 11.59 -12.80
C PRO A 36 -19.78 11.81 -13.11
N GLN A 37 -19.46 13.06 -13.48
CA GLN A 37 -18.10 13.53 -13.74
C GLN A 37 -17.61 14.37 -12.56
N PHE A 38 -16.29 14.31 -12.31
CA PHE A 38 -15.66 15.02 -11.21
C PHE A 38 -14.36 15.67 -11.64
N ASP A 39 -14.24 16.96 -11.34
CA ASP A 39 -12.95 17.64 -11.41
C ASP A 39 -12.13 17.30 -10.18
N THR A 40 -11.15 16.44 -10.37
CA THR A 40 -10.33 15.90 -9.30
C THR A 40 -8.93 16.49 -9.33
N THR A 41 -8.54 17.16 -8.24
CA THR A 41 -7.19 17.62 -7.99
C THR A 41 -6.46 16.59 -7.14
N TYR A 42 -5.36 16.06 -7.65
CA TYR A 42 -4.50 15.10 -6.95
C TYR A 42 -3.43 15.83 -6.14
N SER A 43 -2.95 15.22 -5.04
CA SER A 43 -1.67 15.62 -4.46
C SER A 43 -0.54 15.36 -5.46
N GLU A 44 0.63 15.94 -5.24
CA GLU A 44 1.76 15.76 -6.16
C GLU A 44 2.14 14.28 -6.28
N ILE A 45 2.31 13.58 -5.14
CA ILE A 45 2.61 12.15 -5.12
C ILE A 45 1.43 11.30 -5.62
N GLY A 46 0.19 11.73 -5.35
CA GLY A 46 -1.02 11.08 -5.88
C GLY A 46 -1.09 11.13 -7.40
N ASN A 47 -0.68 12.25 -8.00
CA ASN A 47 -0.62 12.40 -9.46
C ASN A 47 0.48 11.50 -10.05
N TYR A 48 1.66 11.41 -9.44
CA TYR A 48 2.70 10.48 -9.89
C TYR A 48 2.22 9.03 -9.82
N LEU A 49 1.65 8.63 -8.70
CA LEU A 49 1.10 7.28 -8.56
C LEU A 49 0.03 6.96 -9.60
N LYS A 50 -0.89 7.90 -9.87
CA LYS A 50 -1.90 7.79 -10.92
C LYS A 50 -1.26 7.58 -12.30
N ASN A 51 -0.27 8.37 -12.64
CA ASN A 51 0.41 8.31 -13.95
C ASN A 51 1.16 6.99 -14.11
N ILE A 52 1.84 6.51 -13.08
CA ILE A 52 2.48 5.19 -13.07
C ILE A 52 1.43 4.09 -13.30
N LYS A 53 0.30 4.12 -12.56
CA LYS A 53 -0.72 3.05 -12.60
C LYS A 53 -1.53 3.00 -13.89
N TYR A 54 -1.82 4.15 -14.49
CA TYR A 54 -2.81 4.25 -15.58
C TYR A 54 -2.22 4.73 -16.91
N ARG A 55 -1.00 5.30 -16.90
CA ARG A 55 -0.32 5.78 -18.10
C ARG A 55 1.00 5.08 -18.39
N GLY A 56 1.46 4.21 -17.45
CA GLY A 56 2.73 3.49 -17.60
C GLY A 56 3.96 4.40 -17.51
N GLU A 57 3.86 5.55 -16.83
CA GLU A 57 4.97 6.50 -16.67
C GLU A 57 5.94 6.02 -15.57
N TYR A 58 6.55 4.83 -15.78
CA TYR A 58 7.41 4.16 -14.79
C TYR A 58 8.68 4.95 -14.44
N GLN A 59 9.10 5.89 -15.26
CA GLN A 59 10.20 6.83 -14.97
C GLN A 59 9.92 7.71 -13.73
N LEU A 60 8.67 7.77 -13.25
CA LEU A 60 8.29 8.49 -12.02
C LEU A 60 8.50 7.65 -10.75
N VAL A 61 8.73 6.35 -10.85
CA VAL A 61 8.94 5.46 -9.71
C VAL A 61 10.08 5.92 -8.80
N PRO A 62 11.29 6.28 -9.32
CA PRO A 62 12.38 6.76 -8.49
C PRO A 62 12.01 7.97 -7.62
N ILE A 63 11.13 8.87 -8.09
CA ILE A 63 10.70 10.04 -7.34
C ILE A 63 9.92 9.62 -6.08
N ILE A 64 8.99 8.66 -6.23
CA ILE A 64 8.24 8.11 -5.10
C ILE A 64 9.18 7.37 -4.13
N VAL A 65 10.13 6.61 -4.66
CA VAL A 65 11.13 5.87 -3.87
C VAL A 65 12.00 6.80 -3.03
N ASP A 66 12.48 7.90 -3.62
CA ASP A 66 13.30 8.89 -2.90
C ASP A 66 12.52 9.54 -1.75
N VAL A 67 11.25 9.88 -1.96
CA VAL A 67 10.38 10.44 -0.93
C VAL A 67 10.11 9.42 0.19
N ALA A 68 9.79 8.18 -0.16
CA ALA A 68 9.56 7.11 0.81
C ALA A 68 10.80 6.83 1.64
N LYS A 69 11.98 6.76 1.00
CA LYS A 69 13.27 6.57 1.66
C LYS A 69 13.58 7.70 2.63
N GLU A 70 13.45 8.97 2.18
CA GLU A 70 13.68 10.13 3.02
C GLU A 70 12.76 10.10 4.25
N PHE A 71 11.49 9.80 4.06
CA PHE A 71 10.53 9.69 5.15
C PHE A 71 10.92 8.60 6.15
N ILE A 72 11.22 7.38 5.70
CA ILE A 72 11.60 6.24 6.55
C ILE A 72 12.86 6.56 7.37
N VAL A 73 13.87 7.17 6.76
CA VAL A 73 15.17 7.39 7.37
C VAL A 73 15.16 8.61 8.30
N ASN A 74 14.61 9.72 7.85
CA ASN A 74 14.77 11.02 8.49
C ASN A 74 13.58 11.44 9.36
N ASN A 75 12.36 11.09 8.96
CA ASN A 75 11.13 11.50 9.64
C ASN A 75 10.61 10.42 10.58
N TRP A 76 10.35 9.23 10.07
CA TRP A 76 9.84 8.10 10.85
C TRP A 76 10.91 7.42 11.71
N LYS A 77 12.16 7.38 11.18
CA LYS A 77 13.35 6.87 11.86
C LYS A 77 13.31 5.37 12.21
N ILE A 78 12.50 4.58 11.50
CA ILE A 78 12.41 3.13 11.70
C ILE A 78 13.40 2.34 10.83
N PHE A 79 14.30 3.01 10.12
CA PHE A 79 15.24 2.35 9.20
C PHE A 79 16.00 1.16 9.83
N ASN A 80 16.45 1.32 11.08
CA ASN A 80 17.19 0.26 11.78
C ASN A 80 16.29 -0.87 12.26
N ASP A 81 15.00 -0.64 12.42
CA ASP A 81 14.04 -1.64 12.90
C ASP A 81 13.54 -2.55 11.77
N ILE A 82 13.64 -2.13 10.51
CA ILE A 82 13.16 -2.92 9.37
C ILE A 82 14.16 -4.02 9.00
N ASP A 83 13.70 -5.27 8.96
CA ASP A 83 14.46 -6.43 8.48
C ASP A 83 13.99 -6.87 7.09
N LEU A 84 12.68 -6.80 6.82
CA LEU A 84 12.05 -7.29 5.59
C LEU A 84 11.00 -6.30 5.08
N ILE A 85 11.04 -6.01 3.78
CA ILE A 85 10.02 -5.20 3.10
C ILE A 85 9.12 -6.13 2.27
N LEU A 86 7.81 -6.02 2.47
CA LEU A 86 6.81 -6.78 1.72
C LEU A 86 5.89 -5.86 0.91
N ALA A 87 5.52 -6.32 -0.27
CA ALA A 87 4.46 -5.70 -1.06
C ALA A 87 3.10 -6.32 -0.73
N VAL A 88 2.07 -5.49 -0.62
CA VAL A 88 0.68 -5.95 -0.63
C VAL A 88 0.38 -6.61 -1.98
N PRO A 89 -0.22 -7.81 -2.02
CA PRO A 89 -0.54 -8.47 -3.28
C PRO A 89 -1.55 -7.64 -4.09
N PRO A 90 -1.37 -7.52 -5.41
CA PRO A 90 -2.21 -6.68 -6.24
C PRO A 90 -3.63 -7.23 -6.34
N SER A 91 -4.63 -6.33 -6.34
CA SER A 91 -6.03 -6.70 -6.57
C SER A 91 -6.34 -7.04 -8.03
N LYS A 92 -5.51 -6.58 -8.97
CA LYS A 92 -5.63 -6.86 -10.41
C LYS A 92 -4.29 -7.27 -10.96
N LYS A 93 -4.24 -8.38 -11.70
CA LYS A 93 -3.04 -8.81 -12.41
C LYS A 93 -2.75 -7.84 -13.56
N ARG A 94 -1.52 -7.33 -13.62
CA ARG A 94 -0.99 -6.52 -14.71
C ARG A 94 0.33 -7.12 -15.16
N GLU A 95 0.72 -6.87 -16.39
CA GLU A 95 2.05 -7.26 -16.89
C GLU A 95 3.17 -6.65 -16.04
N ILE A 96 3.04 -5.38 -15.71
CA ILE A 96 3.92 -4.67 -14.78
C ILE A 96 3.08 -4.21 -13.59
N GLN A 97 3.49 -4.59 -12.38
CA GLN A 97 2.85 -4.16 -11.14
C GLN A 97 3.57 -2.93 -10.57
N PRO A 98 2.95 -1.73 -10.61
CA PRO A 98 3.58 -0.50 -10.14
C PRO A 98 4.12 -0.57 -8.72
N LEU A 99 3.36 -1.18 -7.80
CA LEU A 99 3.79 -1.34 -6.41
C LEU A 99 5.05 -2.19 -6.28
N PHE A 100 5.20 -3.23 -7.12
CA PHE A 100 6.38 -4.09 -7.09
C PHE A 100 7.63 -3.34 -7.50
N LEU A 101 7.55 -2.47 -8.53
CA LEU A 101 8.66 -1.60 -8.92
C LEU A 101 9.07 -0.65 -7.79
N ILE A 102 8.09 -0.09 -7.06
CA ILE A 102 8.36 0.81 -5.93
C ILE A 102 9.04 0.04 -4.79
N VAL A 103 8.52 -1.14 -4.42
CA VAL A 103 9.06 -1.96 -3.33
C VAL A 103 10.46 -2.46 -3.64
N GLU A 104 10.71 -2.94 -4.86
CA GLU A 104 12.02 -3.39 -5.33
C GLU A 104 13.05 -2.26 -5.24
N GLN A 105 12.79 -1.13 -5.89
CA GLN A 105 13.71 0.01 -5.87
C GLN A 105 13.90 0.60 -4.47
N LEU A 106 12.86 0.60 -3.62
CA LEU A 106 12.99 1.05 -2.24
C LEU A 106 13.84 0.09 -1.41
N GLY A 107 13.66 -1.22 -1.57
CA GLY A 107 14.48 -2.24 -0.93
C GLY A 107 15.96 -2.10 -1.29
N GLU A 108 16.25 -1.89 -2.57
CA GLU A 108 17.62 -1.64 -3.05
C GLU A 108 18.19 -0.33 -2.49
N ALA A 109 17.41 0.77 -2.54
CA ALA A 109 17.82 2.08 -2.05
C ALA A 109 18.09 2.11 -0.53
N LEU A 110 17.33 1.30 0.24
CA LEU A 110 17.52 1.12 1.69
C LEU A 110 18.52 0.01 2.01
N LYS A 111 18.98 -0.80 1.04
CA LYS A 111 19.79 -2.00 1.24
C LYS A 111 19.13 -2.98 2.23
N LYS A 112 17.83 -3.16 2.11
CA LYS A 112 17.02 -4.07 2.93
C LYS A 112 16.51 -5.23 2.09
N THR A 113 16.34 -6.39 2.70
CA THR A 113 15.69 -7.53 2.06
C THR A 113 14.25 -7.18 1.71
N TYR A 114 13.81 -7.56 0.51
CA TYR A 114 12.42 -7.39 0.09
C TYR A 114 11.86 -8.67 -0.55
N CYS A 115 10.54 -8.82 -0.52
CA CYS A 115 9.84 -9.92 -1.15
C CYS A 115 8.53 -9.42 -1.75
N LEU A 116 8.33 -9.67 -3.06
CA LEU A 116 7.18 -9.18 -3.81
C LEU A 116 6.03 -10.19 -3.83
N ASP A 117 6.34 -11.48 -3.68
CA ASP A 117 5.45 -12.61 -3.79
C ASP A 117 5.24 -13.36 -2.46
N TYR A 118 5.44 -12.71 -1.32
CA TYR A 118 5.24 -13.33 -0.01
C TYR A 118 3.79 -13.80 0.17
N PHE A 119 2.84 -12.99 -0.30
CA PHE A 119 1.43 -13.34 -0.39
C PHE A 119 0.95 -13.38 -1.83
N GLU A 120 0.01 -14.29 -2.08
CA GLU A 120 -0.83 -14.32 -3.27
C GLU A 120 -2.28 -14.10 -2.84
N LYS A 121 -3.00 -13.27 -3.58
CA LYS A 121 -4.44 -13.11 -3.39
C LYS A 121 -5.15 -14.26 -4.09
N LEU A 122 -5.95 -15.02 -3.35
CA LEU A 122 -6.77 -16.11 -3.85
C LEU A 122 -8.02 -15.50 -4.49
N ASP A 123 -8.20 -15.70 -5.79
CA ASP A 123 -9.31 -15.23 -6.62
C ASP A 123 -9.49 -13.71 -6.78
N ASP A 124 -10.34 -13.33 -7.75
CA ASP A 124 -10.74 -11.94 -8.03
C ASP A 124 -11.73 -11.37 -6.98
N PHE A 125 -11.55 -11.77 -5.73
CA PHE A 125 -12.38 -11.31 -4.61
C PHE A 125 -12.10 -9.83 -4.33
N GLU A 126 -12.98 -8.95 -4.76
CA GLU A 126 -12.84 -7.53 -4.51
C GLU A 126 -13.40 -7.16 -3.13
N ILE A 127 -12.53 -7.14 -2.11
CA ILE A 127 -12.86 -6.75 -0.72
C ILE A 127 -13.63 -5.43 -0.64
N LYS A 128 -13.36 -4.49 -1.55
CA LYS A 128 -14.04 -3.19 -1.58
C LYS A 128 -15.52 -3.26 -1.96
N ASN A 129 -15.96 -4.32 -2.62
CA ASN A 129 -17.37 -4.50 -3.01
C ASN A 129 -18.22 -5.12 -1.90
N LEU A 130 -17.61 -5.49 -0.76
CA LEU A 130 -18.30 -6.08 0.37
C LEU A 130 -18.91 -5.02 1.29
N SER A 131 -20.04 -5.36 1.90
CA SER A 131 -20.63 -4.62 3.00
C SER A 131 -19.72 -4.60 4.23
N PHE A 132 -20.00 -3.72 5.18
CA PHE A 132 -19.25 -3.67 6.46
C PHE A 132 -19.33 -4.99 7.22
N GLU A 133 -20.53 -5.59 7.30
CA GLU A 133 -20.77 -6.87 8.00
C GLU A 133 -20.04 -8.06 7.35
N GLU A 134 -19.97 -8.07 6.01
CA GLU A 134 -19.21 -9.09 5.28
C GLU A 134 -17.71 -8.95 5.53
N LYS A 135 -17.19 -7.73 5.58
CA LYS A 135 -15.77 -7.46 5.88
C LYS A 135 -15.34 -7.93 7.27
N GLU A 136 -16.23 -7.85 8.27
CA GLU A 136 -15.93 -8.34 9.62
C GLU A 136 -15.90 -9.87 9.75
N LYS A 137 -16.58 -10.59 8.84
CA LYS A 137 -16.67 -12.05 8.86
C LYS A 137 -15.62 -12.75 8.02
N ILE A 138 -14.83 -12.01 7.24
CA ILE A 138 -13.85 -12.59 6.35
C ILE A 138 -12.65 -13.10 7.15
N ASN A 139 -12.25 -14.35 6.89
CA ASN A 139 -11.00 -14.88 7.37
C ASN A 139 -9.86 -14.54 6.39
N SER A 140 -8.74 -14.05 6.90
CA SER A 140 -7.57 -13.69 6.10
C SER A 140 -7.05 -14.84 5.22
N SER A 141 -7.12 -16.08 5.71
CA SER A 141 -6.69 -17.28 4.98
C SER A 141 -7.56 -17.62 3.77
N ASP A 142 -8.79 -17.12 3.72
CA ASP A 142 -9.70 -17.33 2.58
C ASP A 142 -9.38 -16.38 1.42
N ILE A 143 -8.60 -15.32 1.70
CA ILE A 143 -8.26 -14.28 0.72
C ILE A 143 -6.79 -14.33 0.32
N PHE A 144 -5.91 -14.61 1.30
CA PHE A 144 -4.47 -14.55 1.08
C PHE A 144 -3.82 -15.90 1.35
N LYS A 145 -3.06 -16.38 0.38
CA LYS A 145 -2.17 -17.52 0.51
C LYS A 145 -0.74 -17.04 0.71
N ARG A 146 -0.08 -17.58 1.73
CA ARG A 146 1.33 -17.34 1.97
C ARG A 146 2.17 -18.30 1.11
N ASN A 147 3.08 -17.76 0.31
CA ASN A 147 3.96 -18.50 -0.58
C ASN A 147 5.36 -18.74 0.02
N ARG A 148 5.70 -18.05 1.11
CA ARG A 148 7.03 -18.08 1.73
C ARG A 148 6.91 -18.29 3.23
N THR A 149 7.98 -18.83 3.84
CA THR A 149 8.14 -18.98 5.29
C THR A 149 9.39 -18.26 5.75
N LEU A 150 9.33 -17.67 6.94
CA LEU A 150 10.47 -16.96 7.53
C LEU A 150 11.45 -17.95 8.15
N LYS A 151 12.75 -17.69 8.01
CA LYS A 151 13.82 -18.49 8.63
C LYS A 151 14.20 -18.00 10.03
N SER A 152 14.07 -16.69 10.27
CA SER A 152 14.40 -16.01 11.53
C SER A 152 13.31 -15.03 11.92
N GLU A 153 13.36 -14.52 13.14
CA GLU A 153 12.52 -13.41 13.58
C GLU A 153 12.81 -12.15 12.78
N VAL A 154 11.76 -11.43 12.38
CA VAL A 154 11.85 -10.21 11.57
C VAL A 154 10.81 -9.17 11.95
N ASN A 155 11.20 -7.92 11.80
CA ASN A 155 10.29 -6.79 11.72
C ASN A 155 9.99 -6.50 10.26
N ILE A 156 8.73 -6.33 9.94
CA ILE A 156 8.24 -6.19 8.57
C ILE A 156 7.79 -4.77 8.30
N LEU A 157 8.25 -4.20 7.20
CA LEU A 157 7.61 -3.04 6.57
C LEU A 157 6.71 -3.52 5.42
N LEU A 158 5.40 -3.47 5.62
CA LEU A 158 4.41 -3.79 4.58
C LEU A 158 4.03 -2.52 3.82
N ILE A 159 4.16 -2.56 2.49
CA ILE A 159 3.91 -1.40 1.63
C ILE A 159 2.70 -1.64 0.74
N ASP A 160 1.81 -0.63 0.67
CA ASP A 160 0.69 -0.57 -0.26
C ASP A 160 0.71 0.76 -1.04
N ASP A 161 0.00 0.82 -2.14
CA ASP A 161 -0.08 2.02 -2.97
C ASP A 161 -1.16 3.02 -2.49
N LEU A 162 -2.28 2.52 -1.96
CA LEU A 162 -3.41 3.35 -1.54
C LEU A 162 -4.12 2.76 -0.32
N TYR A 163 -4.12 3.51 0.77
CA TYR A 163 -4.97 3.23 1.93
C TYR A 163 -6.38 3.81 1.71
N ASP A 164 -7.39 2.96 1.81
CA ASP A 164 -8.79 3.38 1.81
C ASP A 164 -9.44 3.11 3.18
N SER A 165 -9.97 1.93 3.39
CA SER A 165 -10.56 1.51 4.69
C SER A 165 -9.57 0.79 5.60
N GLY A 166 -8.40 0.42 5.10
CA GLY A 166 -7.40 -0.38 5.83
C GLY A 166 -7.74 -1.87 5.93
N THR A 167 -8.88 -2.33 5.42
CA THR A 167 -9.31 -3.74 5.53
C THR A 167 -8.28 -4.72 4.96
N THR A 168 -7.74 -4.44 3.78
CA THR A 168 -6.72 -5.29 3.14
C THR A 168 -5.47 -5.42 4.03
N LEU A 169 -4.96 -4.29 4.54
CA LEU A 169 -3.78 -4.26 5.39
C LEU A 169 -4.03 -5.00 6.72
N LYS A 170 -5.21 -4.80 7.32
CA LYS A 170 -5.60 -5.50 8.55
C LYS A 170 -5.60 -7.01 8.35
N LEU A 171 -6.22 -7.51 7.28
CA LEU A 171 -6.27 -8.94 6.97
C LEU A 171 -4.87 -9.53 6.69
N ILE A 172 -3.99 -8.79 5.99
CA ILE A 172 -2.62 -9.25 5.77
C ILE A 172 -1.83 -9.26 7.09
N CYS A 173 -2.02 -8.27 7.96
CA CYS A 173 -1.40 -8.27 9.29
C CYS A 173 -1.88 -9.43 10.15
N ASP A 174 -3.17 -9.78 10.11
CA ASP A 174 -3.72 -10.95 10.80
C ASP A 174 -3.09 -12.25 10.27
N GLU A 175 -2.87 -12.34 8.96
CA GLU A 175 -2.19 -13.50 8.35
C GLU A 175 -0.70 -13.56 8.69
N LEU A 176 -0.01 -12.41 8.72
CA LEU A 176 1.39 -12.32 9.15
C LEU A 176 1.58 -12.75 10.61
N ARG A 177 0.66 -12.38 11.50
CA ARG A 177 0.73 -12.72 12.94
C ARG A 177 0.54 -14.20 13.26
N LYS A 178 0.07 -15.00 12.29
CA LYS A 178 0.06 -16.47 12.41
C LYS A 178 1.47 -17.08 12.29
N GLU A 179 2.45 -16.30 11.83
CA GLU A 179 3.86 -16.70 11.76
C GLU A 179 4.57 -16.21 13.02
N GLU A 180 5.00 -17.12 13.90
CA GLU A 180 5.64 -16.83 15.20
C GLU A 180 6.92 -15.97 15.06
N LYS A 181 7.55 -15.98 13.89
CA LYS A 181 8.76 -15.22 13.60
C LYS A 181 8.52 -13.77 13.21
N VAL A 182 7.26 -13.35 13.07
CA VAL A 182 6.92 -11.95 12.85
C VAL A 182 6.87 -11.22 14.19
N LYS A 183 7.77 -10.26 14.40
CA LYS A 183 7.80 -9.42 15.60
C LYS A 183 6.89 -8.21 15.45
N ASP A 184 7.38 -7.20 14.81
CA ASP A 184 6.66 -5.94 14.59
C ASP A 184 6.29 -5.79 13.12
N ILE A 185 5.12 -5.19 12.89
CA ILE A 185 4.64 -4.85 11.56
C ILE A 185 4.49 -3.34 11.50
N TYR A 186 5.14 -2.74 10.51
CA TYR A 186 5.05 -1.33 10.14
C TYR A 186 4.33 -1.22 8.80
N ILE A 187 3.53 -0.17 8.62
CA ILE A 187 2.77 0.05 7.39
C ILE A 187 3.22 1.35 6.74
N LEU A 188 3.52 1.29 5.45
CA LEU A 188 3.68 2.48 4.63
C LEU A 188 2.76 2.38 3.42
N THR A 189 1.91 3.39 3.22
CA THR A 189 1.19 3.54 1.95
C THR A 189 1.67 4.79 1.23
N ILE A 190 1.72 4.72 -0.10
CA ILE A 190 2.14 5.87 -0.89
C ILE A 190 1.13 7.00 -0.73
N THR A 191 -0.16 6.65 -0.77
CA THR A 191 -1.23 7.62 -0.54
C THR A 191 -2.36 7.02 0.29
N LYS A 192 -3.26 7.89 0.80
CA LYS A 192 -4.54 7.48 1.37
C LYS A 192 -5.69 8.26 0.76
N THR A 193 -6.91 7.69 0.81
CA THR A 193 -8.12 8.42 0.46
C THR A 193 -8.43 9.49 1.52
N ARG A 194 -9.23 10.50 1.16
CA ARG A 194 -9.62 11.58 2.10
C ARG A 194 -10.55 11.09 3.20
N LYS A 195 -11.26 10.00 2.97
CA LYS A 195 -12.27 9.44 3.90
C LYS A 195 -11.70 8.31 4.78
N GLY A 196 -10.59 7.72 4.37
CA GLY A 196 -9.95 6.64 5.09
C GLY A 196 -9.01 7.09 6.21
#